data_b7485fd25bc6263d9404d141c979b3a6
#
_entry.id   b7485fd25bc6263d9404d141c979b3a6
#
_cell.length_a   1.000
_cell.length_b   1.000
_cell.length_c   1.000
_cell.angle_alpha   90.00
_cell.angle_beta   90.00
_cell.angle_gamma   90.00
#
_symmetry.space_group_name_H-M   'P 1'
#
loop_
_entity.id
_entity.type
_entity.pdbx_description
1 polymer ?
#
loop_
_entity_poly.entity_id
_entity_poly.type
_entity_poly.pdbx_seq_one_letter_code
_entity_poly.pdbx_strand_id
1 'polypeptide(L)'
;MEATEIEPGVIYEDERVAVEAFTVSHGTLESYGYKFTTKGGKTVVISGDTAPLDIVAEKAKNCDILLHEVEYAAGIAAREPKWQKYHREVHTLSTDLAEVAKKAQPKLLVTYHRIYHMNIQDNAIDVEAETRRRSDLILQEIRDAGYTGKVVNGEDLDVFNA
;
A
#
# COMPACT_ATOMS: atom_id res chain seq x y z
N MET A 1 12.74 23.62 -11.79
CA MET A 1 12.56 22.62 -10.72
C MET A 1 13.92 22.01 -10.48
N GLU A 2 14.41 22.04 -9.25
CA GLU A 2 15.69 21.41 -8.89
C GLU A 2 15.36 20.05 -8.26
N ALA A 3 15.99 18.99 -8.76
CA ALA A 3 15.83 17.64 -8.22
C ALA A 3 17.00 17.37 -7.26
N THR A 4 16.71 16.75 -6.14
CA THR A 4 17.72 16.35 -5.14
C THR A 4 17.62 14.84 -4.93
N GLU A 5 18.75 14.15 -5.02
CA GLU A 5 18.82 12.74 -4.62
C GLU A 5 18.67 12.62 -3.11
N ILE A 6 18.01 11.55 -2.66
CA ILE A 6 17.76 11.31 -1.23
C ILE A 6 18.41 10.00 -0.79
N GLU A 7 18.73 9.93 0.50
CA GLU A 7 19.12 8.73 1.20
C GLU A 7 18.07 8.42 2.29
N PRO A 8 17.97 7.16 2.77
CA PRO A 8 17.08 6.84 3.88
C PRO A 8 17.37 7.68 5.13
N GLY A 9 16.33 8.15 5.79
CA GLY A 9 16.40 9.02 6.96
C GLY A 9 15.47 10.21 6.83
N VAL A 10 15.65 11.23 7.68
CA VAL A 10 14.88 12.47 7.61
C VAL A 10 15.35 13.28 6.40
N ILE A 11 14.48 13.42 5.41
CA ILE A 11 14.75 14.12 4.14
C ILE A 11 14.18 15.53 4.10
N TYR A 12 13.25 15.84 4.99
CA TYR A 12 12.64 17.15 5.11
C TYR A 12 12.15 17.38 6.54
N GLU A 13 12.32 18.60 7.07
CA GLU A 13 11.74 19.02 8.34
C GLU A 13 11.49 20.54 8.33
N ASP A 14 10.30 20.94 8.81
CA ASP A 14 9.94 22.35 9.06
C ASP A 14 9.16 22.46 10.38
N GLU A 15 8.55 23.62 10.64
CA GLU A 15 7.74 23.87 11.84
C GLU A 15 6.41 23.09 11.86
N ARG A 16 6.01 22.43 10.79
CA ARG A 16 4.75 21.69 10.65
C ARG A 16 4.93 20.18 10.60
N VAL A 17 5.95 19.71 9.88
CA VAL A 17 6.10 18.29 9.56
C VAL A 17 7.57 17.88 9.43
N ALA A 18 7.86 16.65 9.86
CA ALA A 18 9.08 15.93 9.48
C ALA A 18 8.72 14.79 8.53
N VAL A 19 9.54 14.57 7.50
CA VAL A 19 9.38 13.51 6.50
C VAL A 19 10.61 12.61 6.54
N GLU A 20 10.38 11.33 6.82
CA GLU A 20 11.41 10.30 6.80
C GLU A 20 11.19 9.39 5.58
N ALA A 21 12.23 9.17 4.78
CA ALA A 21 12.27 8.13 3.75
C ALA A 21 12.89 6.85 4.32
N PHE A 22 12.35 5.70 3.95
CA PHE A 22 12.91 4.39 4.28
C PHE A 22 12.88 3.46 3.08
N THR A 23 13.91 2.65 2.92
CA THR A 23 14.03 1.73 1.77
C THR A 23 12.96 0.66 1.82
N VAL A 24 12.33 0.42 0.68
CA VAL A 24 11.41 -0.69 0.44
C VAL A 24 11.91 -1.54 -0.75
N SER A 25 11.22 -2.64 -1.07
CA SER A 25 11.67 -3.57 -2.12
C SER A 25 10.69 -3.61 -3.28
N HIS A 26 11.15 -3.16 -4.43
CA HIS A 26 10.39 -3.24 -5.68
C HIS A 26 11.28 -3.81 -6.81
N GLY A 27 11.72 -5.05 -6.62
CA GLY A 27 12.60 -5.73 -7.56
C GLY A 27 14.00 -5.11 -7.60
N THR A 28 14.42 -4.68 -8.79
CA THR A 28 15.74 -4.06 -9.01
C THR A 28 15.72 -2.53 -8.93
N LEU A 29 14.55 -1.93 -8.70
CA LEU A 29 14.40 -0.48 -8.60
C LEU A 29 14.68 -0.04 -7.16
N GLU A 30 15.44 1.02 -7.00
CA GLU A 30 15.56 1.71 -5.73
C GLU A 30 14.22 2.38 -5.42
N SER A 31 13.63 2.00 -4.29
CA SER A 31 12.26 2.40 -3.94
C SER A 31 12.16 2.79 -2.46
N TYR A 32 11.30 3.76 -2.18
CA TYR A 32 11.15 4.30 -0.85
C TYR A 32 9.68 4.33 -0.41
N GLY A 33 9.48 4.00 0.87
CA GLY A 33 8.31 4.40 1.63
C GLY A 33 8.60 5.69 2.40
N TYR A 34 7.53 6.37 2.82
CA TYR A 34 7.66 7.66 3.52
C TYR A 34 6.83 7.69 4.78
N LYS A 35 7.40 8.26 5.84
CA LYS A 35 6.69 8.55 7.09
C LYS A 35 6.65 10.05 7.32
N PHE A 36 5.45 10.58 7.45
CA PHE A 36 5.18 11.96 7.79
C PHE A 36 4.81 12.04 9.27
N THR A 37 5.47 12.92 10.03
CA THR A 37 5.14 13.17 11.43
C THR A 37 4.90 14.66 11.62
N THR A 38 3.67 15.04 11.96
CA THR A 38 3.32 16.43 12.24
C THR A 38 3.85 16.85 13.61
N LYS A 39 4.04 18.16 13.84
CA LYS A 39 4.41 18.68 15.16
C LYS A 39 3.33 18.41 16.23
N GLY A 40 2.09 18.15 15.84
CA GLY A 40 1.01 17.68 16.72
C GLY A 40 1.03 16.19 17.04
N GLY A 41 2.04 15.45 16.55
CA GLY A 41 2.21 14.01 16.79
C GLY A 41 1.36 13.10 15.90
N LYS A 42 0.65 13.63 14.90
CA LYS A 42 -0.05 12.81 13.92
C LYS A 42 0.94 12.20 12.93
N THR A 43 0.69 10.94 12.55
CA THR A 43 1.58 10.18 11.68
C THR A 43 0.85 9.57 10.50
N VAL A 44 1.43 9.75 9.32
CA VAL A 44 0.98 9.11 8.07
C VAL A 44 2.14 8.35 7.48
N VAL A 45 1.93 7.10 7.09
CA VAL A 45 2.93 6.28 6.40
C VAL A 45 2.41 5.90 5.02
N ILE A 46 3.26 6.03 4.02
CA ILE A 46 3.00 5.64 2.63
C ILE A 46 4.01 4.58 2.25
N SER A 47 3.54 3.42 1.81
CA SER A 47 4.42 2.27 1.52
C SER A 47 5.35 2.49 0.32
N GLY A 48 4.93 3.27 -0.68
CA GLY A 48 5.45 3.10 -2.04
C GLY A 48 5.04 1.74 -2.60
N ASP A 49 5.50 1.39 -3.80
CA ASP A 49 5.30 0.06 -4.36
C ASP A 49 6.34 -0.88 -3.76
N THR A 50 5.90 -1.99 -3.18
CA THR A 50 6.79 -2.85 -2.39
C THR A 50 6.28 -4.28 -2.21
N ALA A 51 7.20 -5.24 -2.21
CA ALA A 51 6.94 -6.54 -1.59
C ALA A 51 6.60 -6.35 -0.08
N PRO A 52 5.94 -7.32 0.58
CA PRO A 52 5.59 -7.21 2.00
C PRO A 52 6.87 -7.24 2.85
N LEU A 53 7.12 -6.16 3.60
CA LEU A 53 8.32 -5.99 4.42
C LEU A 53 7.97 -5.60 5.86
N ASP A 54 8.72 -6.15 6.81
CA ASP A 54 8.57 -5.81 8.23
C ASP A 54 8.86 -4.34 8.52
N ILE A 55 9.78 -3.70 7.78
CA ILE A 55 10.10 -2.28 7.94
C ILE A 55 8.87 -1.38 7.75
N VAL A 56 7.95 -1.72 6.83
CA VAL A 56 6.71 -0.97 6.64
C VAL A 56 5.84 -1.05 7.89
N ALA A 57 5.69 -2.26 8.45
CA ALA A 57 4.91 -2.44 9.68
C ALA A 57 5.55 -1.72 10.88
N GLU A 58 6.89 -1.71 10.97
CA GLU A 58 7.63 -1.00 12.02
C GLU A 58 7.44 0.52 11.93
N LYS A 59 7.61 1.11 10.73
CA LYS A 59 7.43 2.54 10.50
C LYS A 59 5.98 2.98 10.70
N ALA A 60 5.02 2.11 10.36
CA ALA A 60 3.59 2.35 10.48
C ALA A 60 3.01 1.98 11.86
N LYS A 61 3.83 1.55 12.82
CA LYS A 61 3.32 1.09 14.12
C LYS A 61 2.49 2.17 14.83
N ASN A 62 1.20 1.86 15.05
CA ASN A 62 0.19 2.73 15.66
C ASN A 62 0.02 4.10 14.94
N CYS A 63 0.35 4.20 13.66
CA CYS A 63 0.17 5.44 12.91
C CYS A 63 -1.31 5.80 12.77
N ASP A 64 -1.59 7.08 12.48
CA ASP A 64 -2.96 7.54 12.26
C ASP A 64 -3.48 7.00 10.93
N ILE A 65 -2.68 7.06 9.86
CA ILE A 65 -3.05 6.53 8.55
C ILE A 65 -1.87 5.75 7.96
N LEU A 66 -2.12 4.52 7.52
CA LEU A 66 -1.24 3.77 6.63
C LEU A 66 -1.87 3.74 5.23
N LEU A 67 -1.22 4.41 4.26
CA LEU A 67 -1.51 4.22 2.85
C LEU A 67 -0.60 3.11 2.32
N HIS A 68 -1.19 2.05 1.79
CA HIS A 68 -0.42 0.91 1.30
C HIS A 68 -0.92 0.45 -0.06
N GLU A 69 0.03 0.18 -0.98
CA GLU A 69 -0.29 -0.45 -2.24
C GLU A 69 -0.87 -1.85 -2.01
N VAL A 70 -1.63 -2.37 -2.96
CA VAL A 70 -2.22 -3.69 -2.81
C VAL A 70 -2.48 -4.38 -4.14
N GLU A 71 -2.19 -5.66 -4.18
CA GLU A 71 -2.48 -6.54 -5.29
C GLU A 71 -3.59 -7.54 -4.93
N TYR A 72 -4.56 -7.71 -5.83
CA TYR A 72 -5.66 -8.66 -5.69
C TYR A 72 -5.12 -10.11 -5.69
N ALA A 73 -5.11 -10.78 -4.53
CA ALA A 73 -4.49 -12.08 -4.35
C ALA A 73 -5.09 -13.18 -5.24
N ALA A 74 -6.43 -13.26 -5.32
CA ALA A 74 -7.08 -14.22 -6.22
C ALA A 74 -6.84 -13.90 -7.70
N GLY A 75 -6.64 -12.63 -8.04
CA GLY A 75 -6.33 -12.20 -9.41
C GLY A 75 -4.97 -12.71 -9.87
N ILE A 76 -3.93 -12.54 -9.06
CA ILE A 76 -2.58 -13.05 -9.40
C ILE A 76 -2.51 -14.57 -9.30
N ALA A 77 -3.24 -15.20 -8.38
CA ALA A 77 -3.27 -16.65 -8.25
C ALA A 77 -3.78 -17.35 -9.52
N ALA A 78 -4.60 -16.66 -10.33
CA ALA A 78 -5.09 -17.15 -11.62
C ALA A 78 -4.08 -16.96 -12.78
N ARG A 79 -2.94 -16.31 -12.55
CA ARG A 79 -1.90 -16.06 -13.57
C ARG A 79 -0.90 -17.21 -13.62
N GLU A 80 -0.09 -17.25 -14.70
CA GLU A 80 0.99 -18.22 -14.82
C GLU A 80 2.00 -18.10 -13.67
N PRO A 81 2.64 -19.22 -13.23
CA PRO A 81 3.54 -19.24 -12.08
C PRO A 81 4.69 -18.22 -12.14
N LYS A 82 5.21 -17.93 -13.35
CA LYS A 82 6.27 -16.92 -13.53
C LYS A 82 5.81 -15.51 -13.11
N TRP A 83 4.54 -15.16 -13.42
CA TRP A 83 3.96 -13.88 -13.04
C TRP A 83 3.65 -13.83 -11.55
N GLN A 84 3.13 -14.93 -10.98
CA GLN A 84 2.91 -15.03 -9.54
C GLN A 84 4.22 -14.82 -8.75
N LYS A 85 5.33 -15.42 -9.23
CA LYS A 85 6.65 -15.23 -8.61
C LYS A 85 7.09 -13.77 -8.71
N TYR A 86 7.07 -13.18 -9.91
CA TYR A 86 7.49 -11.81 -10.16
C TYR A 86 6.73 -10.81 -9.27
N HIS A 87 5.41 -10.90 -9.26
CA HIS A 87 4.57 -9.98 -8.50
C HIS A 87 4.79 -10.05 -7.00
N ARG A 88 5.02 -11.24 -6.45
CA ARG A 88 5.37 -11.41 -5.02
C ARG A 88 6.72 -10.79 -4.64
N GLU A 89 7.61 -10.57 -5.60
CA GLU A 89 8.91 -9.93 -5.36
C GLU A 89 8.84 -8.40 -5.44
N VAL A 90 7.73 -7.85 -5.95
CA VAL A 90 7.61 -6.41 -6.22
C VAL A 90 6.36 -5.76 -5.62
N HIS A 91 5.31 -6.52 -5.32
CA HIS A 91 4.04 -6.01 -4.79
C HIS A 91 3.55 -6.79 -3.57
N THR A 92 2.64 -6.17 -2.81
CA THR A 92 2.04 -6.76 -1.61
C THR A 92 0.63 -7.29 -1.92
N LEU A 93 0.44 -8.61 -1.77
CA LEU A 93 -0.90 -9.20 -1.92
C LEU A 93 -1.84 -8.71 -0.81
N SER A 94 -3.14 -8.66 -1.08
CA SER A 94 -4.17 -8.32 -0.09
C SER A 94 -4.09 -9.15 1.19
N THR A 95 -3.75 -10.44 1.07
CA THR A 95 -3.54 -11.35 2.21
C THR A 95 -2.28 -11.00 3.01
N ASP A 96 -1.19 -10.61 2.35
CA ASP A 96 0.06 -10.21 2.99
C ASP A 96 -0.07 -8.81 3.62
N LEU A 97 -0.83 -7.90 2.98
CA LEU A 97 -1.17 -6.60 3.55
C LEU A 97 -1.92 -6.74 4.88
N ALA A 98 -2.80 -7.75 5.01
CA ALA A 98 -3.45 -8.02 6.28
C ALA A 98 -2.43 -8.33 7.40
N GLU A 99 -1.36 -9.08 7.11
CA GLU A 99 -0.29 -9.38 8.07
C GLU A 99 0.52 -8.11 8.43
N VAL A 100 0.87 -7.29 7.44
CA VAL A 100 1.51 -5.99 7.67
C VAL A 100 0.63 -5.11 8.57
N ALA A 101 -0.66 -5.00 8.27
CA ALA A 101 -1.60 -4.19 9.03
C ALA A 101 -1.84 -4.71 10.46
N LYS A 102 -1.86 -6.04 10.66
CA LYS A 102 -1.96 -6.65 12.00
C LYS A 102 -0.74 -6.32 12.87
N LYS A 103 0.46 -6.27 12.29
CA LYS A 103 1.70 -5.87 12.98
C LYS A 103 1.74 -4.37 13.24
N ALA A 104 1.36 -3.57 12.26
CA ALA A 104 1.40 -2.10 12.30
C ALA A 104 0.33 -1.51 13.22
N GLN A 105 -0.89 -2.08 13.24
CA GLN A 105 -2.06 -1.58 13.97
C GLN A 105 -2.38 -0.10 13.67
N PRO A 106 -2.48 0.30 12.39
CA PRO A 106 -2.84 1.66 12.04
C PRO A 106 -4.27 1.98 12.50
N LYS A 107 -4.57 3.26 12.82
CA LYS A 107 -5.95 3.68 13.11
C LYS A 107 -6.85 3.59 11.87
N LEU A 108 -6.27 3.84 10.69
CA LEU A 108 -6.90 3.68 9.39
C LEU A 108 -5.89 3.11 8.38
N LEU A 109 -6.25 1.99 7.75
CA LEU A 109 -5.58 1.48 6.56
C LEU A 109 -6.32 1.99 5.32
N VAL A 110 -5.58 2.63 4.40
CA VAL A 110 -6.10 3.07 3.09
C VAL A 110 -5.34 2.31 2.02
N THR A 111 -6.04 1.58 1.16
CA THR A 111 -5.42 0.95 0.01
C THR A 111 -5.34 1.92 -1.17
N TYR A 112 -4.21 1.94 -1.86
CA TYR A 112 -4.01 2.69 -3.09
C TYR A 112 -3.21 1.85 -4.08
N HIS A 113 -2.91 2.33 -5.29
CA HIS A 113 -2.19 1.58 -6.32
C HIS A 113 -2.67 0.11 -6.40
N ARG A 114 -4.00 -0.07 -6.58
CA ARG A 114 -4.65 -1.38 -6.57
C ARG A 114 -4.43 -2.12 -7.90
N ILE A 115 -3.81 -3.30 -7.85
CA ILE A 115 -3.52 -4.13 -9.02
C ILE A 115 -4.55 -5.24 -9.13
N TYR A 116 -5.37 -5.21 -10.20
CA TYR A 116 -6.56 -6.05 -10.31
C TYR A 116 -6.42 -7.30 -11.18
N HIS A 117 -5.39 -7.38 -12.05
CA HIS A 117 -5.18 -8.48 -13.02
C HIS A 117 -6.35 -8.72 -13.98
N MET A 118 -7.00 -7.66 -14.45
CA MET A 118 -8.06 -7.76 -15.44
C MET A 118 -7.50 -7.98 -16.85
N ASN A 119 -8.24 -8.73 -17.70
CA ASN A 119 -7.98 -8.76 -19.12
C ASN A 119 -8.74 -7.61 -19.80
N ILE A 120 -8.15 -6.44 -19.83
CA ILE A 120 -8.76 -5.22 -20.40
C ILE A 120 -8.90 -5.29 -21.95
N GLN A 121 -8.31 -6.30 -22.60
CA GLN A 121 -8.45 -6.51 -24.05
C GLN A 121 -9.74 -7.28 -24.39
N ASP A 122 -10.41 -7.85 -23.40
CA ASP A 122 -11.69 -8.50 -23.57
C ASP A 122 -12.81 -7.45 -23.62
N ASN A 123 -13.29 -7.14 -24.82
CA ASN A 123 -14.36 -6.17 -25.05
C ASN A 123 -15.71 -6.54 -24.39
N ALA A 124 -15.84 -7.74 -23.82
CA ALA A 124 -17.01 -8.17 -23.07
C ALA A 124 -16.96 -7.75 -21.60
N ILE A 125 -15.83 -7.23 -21.11
CA ILE A 125 -15.67 -6.81 -19.73
C ILE A 125 -16.08 -5.34 -19.56
N ASP A 126 -17.05 -5.08 -18.71
CA ASP A 126 -17.27 -3.75 -18.14
C ASP A 126 -16.16 -3.45 -17.14
N VAL A 127 -15.14 -2.72 -17.59
CA VAL A 127 -13.93 -2.43 -16.80
C VAL A 127 -14.28 -1.69 -15.52
N GLU A 128 -15.23 -0.75 -15.55
CA GLU A 128 -15.62 0.03 -14.38
C GLU A 128 -16.33 -0.84 -13.33
N ALA A 129 -17.28 -1.65 -13.75
CA ALA A 129 -17.99 -2.57 -12.87
C ALA A 129 -17.03 -3.62 -12.26
N GLU A 130 -16.10 -4.15 -13.08
CA GLU A 130 -15.13 -5.13 -12.61
C GLU A 130 -14.08 -4.52 -11.67
N THR A 131 -13.67 -3.27 -11.89
CA THR A 131 -12.80 -2.51 -10.98
C THR A 131 -13.47 -2.37 -9.62
N ARG A 132 -14.71 -1.91 -9.58
CA ARG A 132 -15.47 -1.81 -8.31
C ARG A 132 -15.56 -3.16 -7.61
N ARG A 133 -15.96 -4.20 -8.34
CA ARG A 133 -16.07 -5.56 -7.80
C ARG A 133 -14.76 -6.06 -7.19
N ARG A 134 -13.63 -5.90 -7.89
CA ARG A 134 -12.31 -6.33 -7.39
C ARG A 134 -11.80 -5.48 -6.24
N SER A 135 -12.12 -4.19 -6.24
CA SER A 135 -11.85 -3.33 -5.07
C SER A 135 -12.53 -3.85 -3.80
N ASP A 136 -13.80 -4.26 -3.90
CA ASP A 136 -14.53 -4.86 -2.77
C ASP A 136 -13.94 -6.22 -2.36
N LEU A 137 -13.52 -7.03 -3.33
CA LEU A 137 -12.88 -8.32 -3.07
C LEU A 137 -11.51 -8.17 -2.39
N ILE A 138 -10.72 -7.16 -2.73
CA ILE A 138 -9.47 -6.84 -2.01
C ILE A 138 -9.75 -6.59 -0.53
N LEU A 139 -10.76 -5.76 -0.21
CA LEU A 139 -11.14 -5.53 1.18
C LEU A 139 -11.63 -6.82 1.87
N GLN A 140 -12.37 -7.65 1.16
CA GLN A 140 -12.82 -8.94 1.67
C GLN A 140 -11.63 -9.88 1.96
N GLU A 141 -10.66 -10.02 1.04
CA GLU A 141 -9.45 -10.82 1.25
C GLU A 141 -8.64 -10.35 2.47
N ILE A 142 -8.51 -9.02 2.67
CA ILE A 142 -7.86 -8.44 3.85
C ILE A 142 -8.61 -8.85 5.14
N ARG A 143 -9.94 -8.81 5.12
CA ARG A 143 -10.78 -9.25 6.26
C ARG A 143 -10.68 -10.75 6.53
N ASP A 144 -10.77 -11.57 5.48
CA ASP A 144 -10.70 -13.03 5.57
C ASP A 144 -9.33 -13.51 6.06
N ALA A 145 -8.26 -12.75 5.74
CA ALA A 145 -6.93 -12.95 6.30
C ALA A 145 -6.80 -12.49 7.78
N GLY A 146 -7.89 -12.02 8.40
CA GLY A 146 -8.00 -11.77 9.84
C GLY A 146 -7.64 -10.35 10.29
N TYR A 147 -7.54 -9.37 9.38
CA TYR A 147 -7.41 -7.97 9.79
C TYR A 147 -8.78 -7.39 10.18
N THR A 148 -8.93 -6.96 11.42
CA THR A 148 -10.18 -6.44 11.98
C THR A 148 -10.20 -4.91 12.16
N GLY A 149 -9.09 -4.22 11.86
CA GLY A 149 -8.99 -2.77 11.94
C GLY A 149 -9.79 -2.05 10.84
N LYS A 150 -9.83 -0.72 10.87
CA LYS A 150 -10.48 0.04 9.79
C LYS A 150 -9.66 -0.07 8.51
N VAL A 151 -10.31 -0.45 7.41
CA VAL A 151 -9.72 -0.45 6.07
C VAL A 151 -10.71 0.09 5.05
N VAL A 152 -10.22 0.90 4.14
CA VAL A 152 -10.97 1.49 3.02
C VAL A 152 -10.12 1.48 1.74
N ASN A 153 -10.77 1.44 0.60
CA ASN A 153 -10.12 1.79 -0.66
C ASN A 153 -10.05 3.31 -0.78
N GLY A 154 -8.86 3.85 -1.09
CA GLY A 154 -8.69 5.26 -1.42
C GLY A 154 -9.00 5.50 -2.89
N GLU A 155 -9.70 6.59 -3.19
CA GLU A 155 -9.91 7.10 -4.53
C GLU A 155 -9.22 8.46 -4.68
N ASP A 156 -9.00 8.87 -5.94
CA ASP A 156 -8.39 10.16 -6.21
C ASP A 156 -9.21 11.30 -5.58
N LEU A 157 -8.52 12.21 -4.91
CA LEU A 157 -9.09 13.36 -4.20
C LEU A 157 -9.88 13.04 -2.92
N ASP A 158 -9.87 11.80 -2.44
CA ASP A 158 -10.43 11.47 -1.14
C ASP A 158 -9.71 12.22 -0.01
N VAL A 159 -10.48 12.62 1.00
CA VAL A 159 -9.97 13.27 2.22
C VAL A 159 -10.24 12.39 3.42
N PHE A 160 -9.20 11.96 4.10
CA PHE A 160 -9.29 11.12 5.29
C PHE A 160 -8.98 11.95 6.55
N ASN A 161 -9.83 11.79 7.58
CA ASN A 161 -9.61 12.35 8.91
C ASN A 161 -9.36 11.21 9.90
N ALA A 162 -8.24 11.26 10.60
CA ALA A 162 -7.82 10.26 11.59
C ALA A 162 -7.49 10.87 12.96
#